data_1324e1c5dcefa26e27290f9207d35b5b
#
_entry.id   1324e1c5dcefa26e27290f9207d35b5b
#
_cell.length_a   1.000
_cell.length_b   1.000
_cell.length_c   1.000
_cell.angle_alpha   90.00
_cell.angle_beta   90.00
_cell.angle_gamma   90.00
#
_symmetry.space_group_name_H-M   'P 1'
#
loop_
_entity.id
_entity.type
_entity.pdbx_description
1 polymer ?
#
loop_
_entity_poly.entity_id
_entity_poly.type
_entity_poly.pdbx_seq_one_letter_code
_entity_poly.pdbx_strand_id
1 'polypeptide(L)'
;MTINVFWYEPLQSVSFWRRFGGFLAYFVSINTVIYMNLYILVPCFLLKNRLGHYVLAAVLTNLVVIVFLSITQGLLFEVILPGKDPGRFATFINTFSGILTIGFVTAGSAAISLFTHWLRYNLRIDELESTTLQSELTFLKNQINPHFLFNMLNNANVLIKRNPEEASKVLFKLEDLLRYQINDSSRERVSLASDIRFLNDYLNLEKIRRDNFQFTLR
;
A
#
# COMPACT_ATOMS: atom_id res chain seq x y z
N MET A 1 24.60 -19.74 -20.41
CA MET A 1 24.80 -19.69 -21.87
C MET A 1 25.66 -18.51 -22.33
N THR A 2 25.50 -17.31 -21.79
CA THR A 2 26.30 -16.13 -22.17
C THR A 2 27.79 -16.21 -21.85
N ILE A 3 28.20 -16.84 -20.78
CA ILE A 3 29.62 -17.01 -20.41
C ILE A 3 30.32 -17.99 -21.38
N ASN A 4 29.65 -19.02 -21.85
CA ASN A 4 30.18 -19.99 -22.80
C ASN A 4 30.44 -19.41 -24.21
N VAL A 5 29.75 -18.35 -24.61
CA VAL A 5 29.96 -17.72 -25.96
C VAL A 5 31.39 -17.16 -26.12
N PHE A 6 32.00 -16.74 -25.02
CA PHE A 6 33.39 -16.21 -25.06
C PHE A 6 34.46 -17.28 -24.85
N TRP A 7 34.15 -18.40 -24.17
CA TRP A 7 35.12 -19.41 -23.76
C TRP A 7 34.99 -20.76 -24.49
N TYR A 8 33.93 -20.91 -25.34
CA TYR A 8 33.73 -22.15 -26.07
C TYR A 8 34.68 -22.22 -27.25
N GLU A 9 35.63 -23.17 -27.26
CA GLU A 9 36.69 -23.31 -28.27
C GLU A 9 36.20 -23.24 -29.73
N PRO A 10 35.09 -23.85 -30.16
CA PRO A 10 34.58 -23.76 -31.51
C PRO A 10 34.19 -22.33 -31.93
N LEU A 11 33.90 -21.45 -30.97
CA LEU A 11 33.53 -20.05 -31.23
C LEU A 11 34.71 -19.10 -31.21
N GLN A 12 35.91 -19.54 -30.86
CA GLN A 12 37.14 -18.71 -30.94
C GLN A 12 37.52 -18.35 -32.38
N SER A 13 37.12 -19.17 -33.36
CA SER A 13 37.25 -18.89 -34.78
C SER A 13 36.31 -17.79 -35.31
N VAL A 14 35.30 -17.43 -34.52
CA VAL A 14 34.29 -16.42 -34.87
C VAL A 14 34.80 -15.02 -34.56
N SER A 15 34.62 -14.07 -35.47
CA SER A 15 34.98 -12.67 -35.28
C SER A 15 34.42 -12.10 -33.97
N PHE A 16 35.21 -11.32 -33.26
CA PHE A 16 34.81 -10.63 -32.02
C PHE A 16 33.46 -9.88 -32.16
N TRP A 17 33.25 -9.17 -33.25
CA TRP A 17 32.07 -8.39 -33.51
C TRP A 17 30.78 -9.23 -33.61
N ARG A 18 30.85 -10.44 -34.14
CA ARG A 18 29.71 -11.35 -34.23
C ARG A 18 29.37 -11.93 -32.85
N ARG A 19 30.37 -12.29 -32.05
CA ARG A 19 30.18 -12.73 -30.67
C ARG A 19 29.55 -11.63 -29.80
N PHE A 20 30.05 -10.39 -29.96
CA PHE A 20 29.50 -9.22 -29.30
C PHE A 20 28.07 -8.93 -29.73
N GLY A 21 27.74 -9.02 -31.01
CA GLY A 21 26.37 -8.89 -31.52
C GLY A 21 25.41 -9.91 -30.94
N GLY A 22 25.81 -11.19 -30.84
CA GLY A 22 25.02 -12.23 -30.20
C GLY A 22 24.79 -11.99 -28.68
N PHE A 23 25.83 -11.56 -27.99
CA PHE A 23 25.70 -11.15 -26.59
C PHE A 23 24.74 -9.97 -26.42
N LEU A 24 24.88 -8.95 -27.26
CA LEU A 24 24.00 -7.76 -27.18
C LEU A 24 22.54 -8.11 -27.48
N ALA A 25 22.28 -8.95 -28.49
CA ALA A 25 20.95 -9.42 -28.82
C ALA A 25 20.32 -10.17 -27.64
N TYR A 26 21.08 -11.05 -26.99
CA TYR A 26 20.61 -11.78 -25.79
C TYR A 26 20.36 -10.83 -24.61
N PHE A 27 21.27 -9.91 -24.35
CA PHE A 27 21.14 -8.92 -23.27
C PHE A 27 19.91 -8.03 -23.47
N VAL A 28 19.73 -7.49 -24.67
CA VAL A 28 18.57 -6.66 -25.00
C VAL A 28 17.27 -7.45 -24.86
N SER A 29 17.24 -8.70 -25.33
CA SER A 29 16.05 -9.55 -25.24
C SER A 29 15.63 -9.83 -23.80
N ILE A 30 16.58 -10.17 -22.92
CA ILE A 30 16.28 -10.40 -21.49
C ILE A 30 15.74 -9.14 -20.83
N ASN A 31 16.41 -7.99 -21.07
CA ASN A 31 15.93 -6.73 -20.52
C ASN A 31 14.53 -6.37 -21.03
N THR A 32 14.25 -6.61 -22.31
CA THR A 32 12.92 -6.39 -22.89
C THR A 32 11.87 -7.24 -22.19
N VAL A 33 12.15 -8.52 -21.93
CA VAL A 33 11.23 -9.39 -21.16
C VAL A 33 11.00 -8.85 -19.76
N ILE A 34 12.05 -8.45 -19.05
CA ILE A 34 11.95 -7.91 -17.69
C ILE A 34 11.10 -6.63 -17.68
N TYR A 35 11.44 -5.67 -18.53
CA TYR A 35 10.71 -4.39 -18.60
C TYR A 35 9.26 -4.58 -19.02
N MET A 36 8.99 -5.41 -20.04
CA MET A 36 7.64 -5.70 -20.50
C MET A 36 6.82 -6.39 -19.39
N ASN A 37 7.43 -7.32 -18.64
CA ASN A 37 6.78 -7.98 -17.52
C ASN A 37 6.47 -6.98 -16.39
N LEU A 38 7.46 -6.18 -15.94
CA LEU A 38 7.31 -5.25 -14.82
C LEU A 38 6.34 -4.10 -15.09
N TYR A 39 6.40 -3.51 -16.29
CA TYR A 39 5.64 -2.29 -16.57
C TYR A 39 4.32 -2.52 -17.32
N ILE A 40 4.16 -3.67 -17.99
CA ILE A 40 2.97 -3.95 -18.79
C ILE A 40 2.21 -5.16 -18.25
N LEU A 41 2.83 -6.34 -18.19
CA LEU A 41 2.12 -7.59 -17.89
C LEU A 41 1.61 -7.62 -16.44
N VAL A 42 2.48 -7.34 -15.49
CA VAL A 42 2.12 -7.35 -14.07
C VAL A 42 1.05 -6.30 -13.76
N PRO A 43 1.21 -5.01 -14.08
CA PRO A 43 0.19 -4.01 -13.71
C PRO A 43 -1.11 -4.14 -14.51
N CYS A 44 -1.06 -4.58 -15.78
CA CYS A 44 -2.26 -4.67 -16.60
C CYS A 44 -3.10 -5.92 -16.33
N PHE A 45 -2.48 -7.04 -15.97
CA PHE A 45 -3.16 -8.32 -15.84
C PHE A 45 -3.07 -8.90 -14.43
N LEU A 46 -1.87 -9.00 -13.85
CA LEU A 46 -1.66 -9.71 -12.60
C LEU A 46 -2.28 -8.96 -11.41
N LEU A 47 -2.02 -7.66 -11.28
CA LEU A 47 -2.58 -6.81 -10.22
C LEU A 47 -4.09 -6.56 -10.40
N LYS A 48 -4.64 -6.79 -11.59
CA LYS A 48 -6.09 -6.71 -11.86
C LYS A 48 -6.81 -8.05 -11.69
N ASN A 49 -6.16 -9.03 -11.05
CA ASN A 49 -6.69 -10.37 -10.81
C ASN A 49 -7.08 -11.15 -12.09
N ARG A 50 -6.38 -10.90 -13.22
CA ARG A 50 -6.59 -11.56 -14.50
C ARG A 50 -5.45 -12.53 -14.79
N LEU A 51 -5.26 -13.51 -13.88
CA LEU A 51 -4.14 -14.47 -13.92
C LEU A 51 -4.04 -15.22 -15.27
N GLY A 52 -5.16 -15.68 -15.82
CA GLY A 52 -5.16 -16.40 -17.11
C GLY A 52 -4.62 -15.55 -18.28
N HIS A 53 -5.00 -14.27 -18.35
CA HIS A 53 -4.49 -13.35 -19.38
C HIS A 53 -3.00 -13.03 -19.16
N TYR A 54 -2.55 -12.92 -17.90
CA TYR A 54 -1.15 -12.74 -17.57
C TYR A 54 -0.31 -13.92 -18.06
N VAL A 55 -0.71 -15.17 -17.72
CA VAL A 55 0.01 -16.37 -18.14
C VAL A 55 0.07 -16.49 -19.66
N LEU A 56 -1.05 -16.25 -20.34
CA LEU A 56 -1.11 -16.29 -21.80
C LEU A 56 -0.15 -15.24 -22.42
N ALA A 57 -0.21 -14.00 -21.96
CA ALA A 57 0.64 -12.92 -22.46
C ALA A 57 2.13 -13.19 -22.17
N ALA A 58 2.47 -13.71 -20.98
CA ALA A 58 3.83 -14.09 -20.62
C ALA A 58 4.37 -15.21 -21.50
N VAL A 59 3.56 -16.25 -21.76
CA VAL A 59 3.93 -17.36 -22.66
C VAL A 59 4.15 -16.83 -24.08
N LEU A 60 3.27 -16.00 -24.61
CA LEU A 60 3.41 -15.40 -25.95
C LEU A 60 4.67 -14.56 -26.06
N THR A 61 4.92 -13.70 -25.06
CA THR A 61 6.14 -12.86 -25.03
C THR A 61 7.40 -13.71 -24.99
N ASN A 62 7.45 -14.74 -24.14
CA ASN A 62 8.59 -15.64 -24.05
C ASN A 62 8.81 -16.41 -25.36
N LEU A 63 7.73 -16.87 -26.02
CA LEU A 63 7.80 -17.53 -27.30
C LEU A 63 8.38 -16.65 -28.40
N VAL A 64 7.93 -15.39 -28.50
CA VAL A 64 8.47 -14.41 -29.46
C VAL A 64 9.97 -14.20 -29.25
N VAL A 65 10.40 -14.06 -27.98
CA VAL A 65 11.82 -13.85 -27.65
C VAL A 65 12.66 -15.11 -27.99
N ILE A 66 12.15 -16.31 -27.71
CA ILE A 66 12.86 -17.55 -28.05
C ILE A 66 13.01 -17.68 -29.56
N VAL A 67 11.97 -17.41 -30.34
CA VAL A 67 12.04 -17.43 -31.82
C VAL A 67 13.04 -16.39 -32.33
N PHE A 68 13.00 -15.18 -31.78
CA PHE A 68 13.95 -14.11 -32.15
C PHE A 68 15.41 -14.54 -31.87
N LEU A 69 15.69 -15.08 -30.69
CA LEU A 69 17.01 -15.55 -30.32
C LEU A 69 17.46 -16.74 -31.16
N SER A 70 16.58 -17.66 -31.53
CA SER A 70 16.88 -18.80 -32.41
C SER A 70 17.25 -18.32 -33.82
N ILE A 71 16.50 -17.37 -34.38
CA ILE A 71 16.80 -16.77 -35.67
C ILE A 71 18.17 -16.04 -35.63
N THR A 72 18.39 -15.23 -34.59
CA THR A 72 19.66 -14.49 -34.43
C THR A 72 20.84 -15.45 -34.29
N GLN A 73 20.68 -16.57 -33.58
CA GLN A 73 21.68 -17.59 -33.42
C GLN A 73 21.98 -18.28 -34.76
N GLY A 74 20.97 -18.62 -35.55
CA GLY A 74 21.13 -19.17 -36.89
C GLY A 74 21.91 -18.22 -37.81
N LEU A 75 21.49 -16.96 -37.89
CA LEU A 75 22.12 -15.97 -38.75
C LEU A 75 23.58 -15.66 -38.38
N LEU A 76 23.91 -15.65 -37.10
CA LEU A 76 25.26 -15.28 -36.61
C LEU A 76 26.23 -16.47 -36.59
N PHE A 77 25.76 -17.69 -36.35
CA PHE A 77 26.63 -18.84 -36.05
C PHE A 77 26.50 -20.02 -37.00
N GLU A 78 25.35 -20.29 -37.65
CA GLU A 78 25.20 -21.43 -38.60
C GLU A 78 25.96 -21.24 -39.89
N VAL A 79 26.13 -19.99 -40.36
CA VAL A 79 26.91 -19.68 -41.55
C VAL A 79 28.42 -19.98 -41.38
N ILE A 80 28.87 -20.24 -40.15
CA ILE A 80 30.30 -20.34 -39.80
C ILE A 80 30.76 -21.76 -39.52
N LEU A 81 29.85 -22.67 -39.24
CA LEU A 81 30.12 -24.09 -38.94
C LEU A 81 29.32 -25.00 -39.89
N PRO A 82 29.55 -24.89 -41.23
CA PRO A 82 28.87 -25.78 -42.17
C PRO A 82 29.32 -27.21 -41.90
N GLY A 83 28.38 -28.08 -41.57
CA GLY A 83 28.59 -29.49 -41.38
C GLY A 83 28.65 -30.05 -39.96
N LYS A 84 28.51 -29.24 -38.92
CA LYS A 84 28.26 -29.65 -37.54
C LYS A 84 26.80 -29.46 -37.17
N ASP A 85 25.91 -30.30 -37.64
CA ASP A 85 24.57 -30.39 -37.06
C ASP A 85 24.72 -30.74 -35.58
N PRO A 86 24.20 -29.93 -34.66
CA PRO A 86 24.33 -30.17 -33.22
C PRO A 86 23.55 -31.38 -32.73
N GLY A 87 23.03 -32.21 -33.63
CA GLY A 87 22.19 -33.36 -33.33
C GLY A 87 20.86 -32.95 -32.66
N ARG A 88 19.79 -33.64 -32.99
CA ARG A 88 18.43 -33.35 -32.46
C ARG A 88 18.37 -33.25 -30.94
N PHE A 89 19.17 -34.03 -30.22
CA PHE A 89 19.22 -34.05 -28.77
C PHE A 89 19.87 -32.76 -28.19
N ALA A 90 20.97 -32.29 -28.76
CA ALA A 90 21.62 -31.04 -28.33
C ALA A 90 20.75 -29.80 -28.61
N THR A 91 20.07 -29.77 -29.76
CA THR A 91 19.10 -28.73 -30.09
C THR A 91 17.92 -28.71 -29.09
N PHE A 92 17.40 -29.90 -28.75
CA PHE A 92 16.34 -30.01 -27.74
C PHE A 92 16.79 -29.47 -26.37
N ILE A 93 17.96 -29.89 -25.87
CA ILE A 93 18.50 -29.43 -24.58
C ILE A 93 18.70 -27.90 -24.57
N ASN A 94 19.25 -27.34 -25.64
CA ASN A 94 19.49 -25.90 -25.75
C ASN A 94 18.18 -25.10 -25.73
N THR A 95 17.18 -25.54 -26.50
CA THR A 95 15.87 -24.88 -26.53
C THR A 95 15.16 -24.98 -25.19
N PHE A 96 15.17 -26.17 -24.57
CA PHE A 96 14.59 -26.38 -23.26
C PHE A 96 15.26 -25.54 -22.17
N SER A 97 16.59 -25.48 -22.15
CA SER A 97 17.35 -24.63 -21.24
C SER A 97 17.00 -23.13 -21.43
N GLY A 98 16.83 -22.71 -22.70
CA GLY A 98 16.40 -21.35 -23.02
C GLY A 98 15.02 -21.02 -22.48
N ILE A 99 14.06 -21.93 -22.65
CA ILE A 99 12.70 -21.80 -22.11
C ILE A 99 12.73 -21.66 -20.58
N LEU A 100 13.48 -22.53 -19.91
CA LEU A 100 13.61 -22.48 -18.46
C LEU A 100 14.23 -21.17 -17.99
N THR A 101 15.31 -20.71 -18.62
CA THR A 101 16.01 -19.49 -18.24
C THR A 101 15.09 -18.26 -18.35
N ILE A 102 14.39 -18.09 -19.48
CA ILE A 102 13.48 -16.98 -19.69
C ILE A 102 12.27 -17.09 -18.76
N GLY A 103 11.77 -18.31 -18.53
CA GLY A 103 10.70 -18.59 -17.58
C GLY A 103 11.07 -18.17 -16.16
N PHE A 104 12.26 -18.53 -15.68
CA PHE A 104 12.76 -18.10 -14.37
C PHE A 104 12.93 -16.58 -14.25
N VAL A 105 13.43 -15.93 -15.29
CA VAL A 105 13.56 -14.46 -15.33
C VAL A 105 12.19 -13.79 -15.26
N THR A 106 11.22 -14.31 -16.02
CA THR A 106 9.83 -13.79 -16.00
C THR A 106 9.18 -14.01 -14.65
N ALA A 107 9.29 -15.19 -14.06
CA ALA A 107 8.73 -15.52 -12.76
C ALA A 107 9.40 -14.70 -11.64
N GLY A 108 10.72 -14.60 -11.66
CA GLY A 108 11.49 -13.81 -10.68
C GLY A 108 11.15 -12.33 -10.72
N SER A 109 11.06 -11.73 -11.90
CA SER A 109 10.65 -10.33 -12.04
C SER A 109 9.22 -10.09 -11.59
N ALA A 110 8.29 -11.01 -11.85
CA ALA A 110 6.92 -10.95 -11.35
C ALA A 110 6.87 -11.05 -9.82
N ALA A 111 7.62 -11.99 -9.23
CA ALA A 111 7.69 -12.16 -7.78
C ALA A 111 8.21 -10.89 -7.07
N ILE A 112 9.27 -10.28 -7.60
CA ILE A 112 9.81 -9.01 -7.06
C ILE A 112 8.75 -7.90 -7.15
N SER A 113 8.06 -7.79 -8.29
CA SER A 113 7.01 -6.78 -8.48
C SER A 113 5.84 -6.98 -7.51
N LEU A 114 5.37 -8.22 -7.33
CA LEU A 114 4.31 -8.56 -6.37
C LEU A 114 4.74 -8.26 -4.94
N PHE A 115 5.97 -8.64 -4.57
CA PHE A 115 6.50 -8.39 -3.24
C PHE A 115 6.59 -6.89 -2.93
N THR A 116 7.11 -6.09 -3.85
CA THR A 116 7.19 -4.64 -3.68
C THR A 116 5.81 -3.99 -3.61
N HIS A 117 4.85 -4.50 -4.38
CA HIS A 117 3.47 -4.02 -4.32
C HIS A 117 2.79 -4.38 -3.00
N TRP A 118 2.94 -5.63 -2.54
CA TRP A 118 2.45 -6.09 -1.24
C TRP A 118 3.02 -5.27 -0.08
N LEU A 119 4.33 -5.00 -0.10
CA LEU A 119 4.98 -4.18 0.92
C LEU A 119 4.39 -2.75 0.98
N ARG A 120 4.23 -2.10 -0.18
CA ARG A 120 3.60 -0.78 -0.25
C ARG A 120 2.16 -0.78 0.23
N TYR A 121 1.43 -1.84 -0.07
CA TYR A 121 0.04 -1.99 0.37
C TYR A 121 -0.06 -2.10 1.90
N ASN A 122 0.79 -2.91 2.53
CA ASN A 122 0.82 -3.02 3.99
C ASN A 122 1.19 -1.69 4.66
N LEU A 123 2.22 -1.00 4.17
CA LEU A 123 2.57 0.33 4.68
C LEU A 123 1.40 1.33 4.59
N ARG A 124 0.61 1.23 3.54
CA ARG A 124 -0.57 2.09 3.38
C ARG A 124 -1.70 1.73 4.35
N ILE A 125 -1.89 0.45 4.64
CA ILE A 125 -2.84 0.00 5.68
C ILE A 125 -2.42 0.55 7.03
N ASP A 126 -1.17 0.37 7.44
CA ASP A 126 -0.66 0.86 8.73
C ASP A 126 -0.84 2.37 8.88
N GLU A 127 -0.58 3.13 7.80
CA GLU A 127 -0.79 4.59 7.77
C GLU A 127 -2.28 4.96 7.97
N LEU A 128 -3.18 4.25 7.28
CA LEU A 128 -4.62 4.47 7.39
C LEU A 128 -5.14 4.11 8.78
N GLU A 129 -4.71 3.00 9.36
CA GLU A 129 -5.07 2.59 10.72
C GLU A 129 -4.61 3.64 11.74
N SER A 130 -3.34 4.08 11.64
CA SER A 130 -2.80 5.13 12.51
C SER A 130 -3.60 6.43 12.40
N THR A 131 -3.94 6.85 11.16
CA THR A 131 -4.73 8.07 10.92
C THR A 131 -6.15 7.94 11.47
N THR A 132 -6.76 6.76 11.34
CA THR A 132 -8.09 6.48 11.86
C THR A 132 -8.10 6.56 13.40
N LEU A 133 -7.15 5.87 14.06
CA LEU A 133 -7.00 5.94 15.51
C LEU A 133 -6.77 7.36 16.01
N GLN A 134 -5.95 8.14 15.31
CA GLN A 134 -5.68 9.54 15.67
C GLN A 134 -6.92 10.41 15.51
N SER A 135 -7.73 10.16 14.48
CA SER A 135 -9.01 10.82 14.27
C SER A 135 -10.03 10.48 15.36
N GLU A 136 -10.13 9.21 15.75
CA GLU A 136 -10.98 8.74 16.84
C GLU A 136 -10.55 9.37 18.18
N LEU A 137 -9.25 9.38 18.50
CA LEU A 137 -8.74 10.04 19.70
C LEU A 137 -9.03 11.53 19.70
N THR A 138 -8.91 12.19 18.56
CA THR A 138 -9.23 13.62 18.44
C THR A 138 -10.73 13.85 18.60
N PHE A 139 -11.56 13.01 18.01
CA PHE A 139 -13.00 13.06 18.20
C PHE A 139 -13.40 12.87 19.66
N LEU A 140 -12.86 11.85 20.36
CA LEU A 140 -13.08 11.62 21.78
C LEU A 140 -12.64 12.80 22.64
N LYS A 141 -11.47 13.37 22.37
CA LYS A 141 -11.00 14.59 23.07
C LYS A 141 -11.92 15.78 22.86
N ASN A 142 -12.48 15.95 21.68
CA ASN A 142 -13.36 17.07 21.34
C ASN A 142 -14.78 16.92 21.90
N GLN A 143 -15.20 15.68 22.30
CA GLN A 143 -16.47 15.47 22.99
C GLN A 143 -16.53 16.23 24.33
N ILE A 144 -15.38 16.41 24.98
CA ILE A 144 -15.28 17.30 26.13
C ILE A 144 -14.81 18.67 25.61
N ASN A 145 -15.64 19.70 25.70
CA ASN A 145 -15.22 21.04 25.35
C ASN A 145 -14.21 21.58 26.39
N PRO A 146 -12.88 21.59 26.09
CA PRO A 146 -11.89 21.94 27.11
C PRO A 146 -12.03 23.41 27.58
N HIS A 147 -12.41 24.29 26.67
CA HIS A 147 -12.61 25.68 26.98
C HIS A 147 -13.79 25.92 27.95
N PHE A 148 -14.89 25.17 27.76
CA PHE A 148 -16.00 25.19 28.70
C PHE A 148 -15.57 24.70 30.09
N LEU A 149 -14.87 23.57 30.16
CA LEU A 149 -14.37 23.00 31.41
C LEU A 149 -13.46 23.97 32.16
N PHE A 150 -12.45 24.54 31.49
CA PHE A 150 -11.57 25.52 32.12
C PHE A 150 -12.31 26.76 32.62
N ASN A 151 -13.29 27.24 31.87
CA ASN A 151 -14.10 28.40 32.29
C ASN A 151 -14.96 28.08 33.50
N MET A 152 -15.56 26.89 33.59
CA MET A 152 -16.34 26.46 34.74
C MET A 152 -15.47 26.31 35.99
N LEU A 153 -14.30 25.69 35.88
CA LEU A 153 -13.34 25.56 36.97
C LEU A 153 -12.85 26.93 37.49
N ASN A 154 -12.55 27.86 36.59
CA ASN A 154 -12.18 29.23 36.96
C ASN A 154 -13.30 29.96 37.67
N ASN A 155 -14.54 29.82 37.20
CA ASN A 155 -15.71 30.40 37.87
C ASN A 155 -15.94 29.77 39.24
N ALA A 156 -15.88 28.45 39.37
CA ALA A 156 -15.95 27.78 40.65
C ALA A 156 -14.87 28.29 41.64
N ASN A 157 -13.64 28.50 41.19
CA ASN A 157 -12.55 29.01 42.03
C ASN A 157 -12.82 30.44 42.55
N VAL A 158 -13.45 31.31 41.73
CA VAL A 158 -13.87 32.64 42.15
C VAL A 158 -15.00 32.53 43.16
N LEU A 159 -15.95 31.63 42.93
CA LEU A 159 -17.10 31.40 43.82
C LEU A 159 -16.71 30.84 45.19
N ILE A 160 -15.67 30.01 45.30
CA ILE A 160 -15.18 29.48 46.58
C ILE A 160 -14.92 30.59 47.62
N LYS A 161 -14.42 31.74 47.16
CA LYS A 161 -14.13 32.86 48.05
C LYS A 161 -15.36 33.70 48.40
N ARG A 162 -16.41 33.72 47.58
CA ARG A 162 -17.59 34.55 47.70
C ARG A 162 -18.79 33.77 48.25
N ASN A 163 -19.03 32.58 47.76
CA ASN A 163 -20.15 31.72 48.13
C ASN A 163 -19.73 30.24 47.97
N PRO A 164 -19.15 29.60 49.03
CA PRO A 164 -18.68 28.24 48.98
C PRO A 164 -19.75 27.19 48.62
N GLU A 165 -21.00 27.45 49.07
CA GLU A 165 -22.13 26.56 48.80
C GLU A 165 -22.49 26.54 47.31
N GLU A 166 -22.51 27.70 46.71
CA GLU A 166 -22.75 27.83 45.26
C GLU A 166 -21.61 27.25 44.42
N ALA A 167 -20.35 27.44 44.84
CA ALA A 167 -19.20 26.80 44.23
C ALA A 167 -19.32 25.27 44.23
N SER A 168 -19.73 24.68 45.38
CA SER A 168 -20.00 23.24 45.47
C SER A 168 -21.06 22.79 44.47
N LYS A 169 -22.19 23.50 44.38
CA LYS A 169 -23.26 23.18 43.42
C LYS A 169 -22.79 23.21 41.98
N VAL A 170 -21.96 24.19 41.61
CA VAL A 170 -21.36 24.30 40.25
C VAL A 170 -20.49 23.11 39.99
N LEU A 171 -19.62 22.69 40.92
CA LEU A 171 -18.74 21.55 40.77
C LEU A 171 -19.50 20.22 40.64
N PHE A 172 -20.54 19.99 41.45
CA PHE A 172 -21.37 18.80 41.31
C PHE A 172 -22.11 18.74 39.98
N LYS A 173 -22.67 19.85 39.51
CA LYS A 173 -23.29 19.91 38.19
C LYS A 173 -22.29 19.69 37.07
N LEU A 174 -21.06 20.18 37.18
CA LEU A 174 -19.99 19.95 36.22
C LEU A 174 -19.60 18.47 36.21
N GLU A 175 -19.51 17.82 37.38
CA GLU A 175 -19.25 16.37 37.48
C GLU A 175 -20.32 15.57 36.74
N ASP A 176 -21.61 15.84 37.01
CA ASP A 176 -22.74 15.15 36.39
C ASP A 176 -22.72 15.33 34.85
N LEU A 177 -22.42 16.53 34.39
CA LEU A 177 -22.32 16.84 32.98
C LEU A 177 -21.15 16.10 32.27
N LEU A 178 -19.98 16.06 32.90
CA LEU A 178 -18.83 15.29 32.40
C LEU A 178 -19.11 13.80 32.42
N ARG A 179 -19.75 13.29 33.46
CA ARG A 179 -20.14 11.87 33.55
C ARG A 179 -21.10 11.48 32.43
N TYR A 180 -22.08 12.34 32.12
CA TYR A 180 -22.99 12.13 31.00
C TYR A 180 -22.24 12.15 29.66
N GLN A 181 -21.37 13.13 29.43
CA GLN A 181 -20.58 13.22 28.16
C GLN A 181 -19.68 12.00 27.94
N ILE A 182 -19.07 11.47 29.00
CA ILE A 182 -18.12 10.34 28.86
C ILE A 182 -18.88 9.00 28.73
N ASN A 183 -19.93 8.78 29.49
CA ASN A 183 -20.55 7.46 29.64
C ASN A 183 -21.81 7.27 28.78
N ASP A 184 -22.62 8.31 28.63
CA ASP A 184 -23.98 8.17 28.08
C ASP A 184 -24.07 8.72 26.64
N SER A 185 -23.38 9.79 26.30
CA SER A 185 -23.44 10.37 24.93
C SER A 185 -22.87 9.45 23.85
N SER A 186 -22.04 8.48 24.22
CA SER A 186 -21.42 7.51 23.29
C SER A 186 -22.27 6.27 23.02
N ARG A 187 -23.45 6.14 23.62
CA ARG A 187 -24.34 4.99 23.42
C ARG A 187 -25.17 5.15 22.15
N GLU A 188 -25.42 4.06 21.44
CA GLU A 188 -26.25 4.05 20.21
C GLU A 188 -27.68 4.61 20.43
N ARG A 189 -28.20 4.49 21.70
CA ARG A 189 -29.52 5.00 22.07
C ARG A 189 -29.43 5.65 23.44
N VAL A 190 -29.80 6.90 23.50
CA VAL A 190 -29.88 7.68 24.74
C VAL A 190 -31.33 8.07 24.98
N SER A 191 -31.73 8.16 26.27
CA SER A 191 -33.05 8.61 26.64
C SER A 191 -33.20 10.11 26.35
N LEU A 192 -34.25 10.52 25.66
CA LEU A 192 -34.58 11.93 25.44
C LEU A 192 -34.65 12.73 26.75
N ALA A 193 -35.15 12.10 27.83
CA ALA A 193 -35.22 12.72 29.14
C ALA A 193 -33.82 13.01 29.73
N SER A 194 -32.83 12.15 29.44
CA SER A 194 -31.43 12.37 29.84
C SER A 194 -30.78 13.51 29.04
N ASP A 195 -31.05 13.59 27.75
CA ASP A 195 -30.58 14.69 26.90
C ASP A 195 -31.17 16.04 27.32
N ILE A 196 -32.45 16.09 27.62
CA ILE A 196 -33.11 17.31 28.13
C ILE A 196 -32.51 17.73 29.48
N ARG A 197 -32.23 16.79 30.36
CA ARG A 197 -31.59 17.08 31.65
C ARG A 197 -30.19 17.64 31.45
N PHE A 198 -29.40 16.99 30.60
CA PHE A 198 -28.05 17.46 30.24
C PHE A 198 -28.08 18.89 29.69
N LEU A 199 -28.93 19.17 28.71
CA LEU A 199 -29.09 20.52 28.14
C LEU A 199 -29.48 21.57 29.20
N ASN A 200 -30.39 21.20 30.11
CA ASN A 200 -30.81 22.10 31.21
C ASN A 200 -29.66 22.40 32.16
N ASP A 201 -28.88 21.39 32.55
CA ASP A 201 -27.71 21.59 33.42
C ASP A 201 -26.60 22.37 32.74
N TYR A 202 -26.32 22.11 31.44
CA TYR A 202 -25.40 22.89 30.64
C TYR A 202 -25.79 24.38 30.57
N LEU A 203 -27.04 24.67 30.23
CA LEU A 203 -27.54 26.04 30.12
C LEU A 203 -27.56 26.75 31.46
N ASN A 204 -27.85 26.04 32.56
CA ASN A 204 -27.76 26.60 33.92
C ASN A 204 -26.34 26.96 34.31
N LEU A 205 -25.34 26.13 33.96
CA LEU A 205 -23.93 26.46 34.18
C LEU A 205 -23.49 27.67 33.32
N GLU A 206 -23.93 27.76 32.07
CA GLU A 206 -23.67 28.92 31.21
C GLU A 206 -24.31 30.22 31.77
N LYS A 207 -25.49 30.10 32.39
CA LYS A 207 -26.14 31.25 33.05
C LYS A 207 -25.35 31.74 34.27
N ILE A 208 -24.78 30.85 35.05
CA ILE A 208 -23.91 31.25 36.20
C ILE A 208 -22.65 31.96 35.71
N ARG A 209 -22.16 31.59 34.51
CA ARG A 209 -20.98 32.18 33.90
C ARG A 209 -21.23 33.58 33.32
N ARG A 210 -22.45 33.79 32.78
CA ARG A 210 -22.80 35.02 32.04
C ARG A 210 -23.93 35.73 32.70
N ASP A 211 -23.69 36.85 33.34
CA ASP A 211 -24.68 37.64 34.10
C ASP A 211 -25.93 38.01 33.29
N ASN A 212 -25.85 38.11 31.97
CA ASN A 212 -26.94 38.51 31.07
C ASN A 212 -27.52 37.37 30.21
N PHE A 213 -27.29 36.09 30.57
CA PHE A 213 -27.78 34.97 29.81
C PHE A 213 -29.12 34.45 30.33
N GLN A 214 -30.18 34.61 29.54
CA GLN A 214 -31.51 34.09 29.84
C GLN A 214 -31.92 33.05 28.80
N PHE A 215 -32.50 31.94 29.21
CA PHE A 215 -33.02 30.91 28.32
C PHE A 215 -34.37 30.37 28.83
N THR A 216 -35.19 29.87 27.90
CA THR A 216 -36.42 29.17 28.20
C THR A 216 -36.46 27.88 27.39
N LEU A 217 -36.52 26.73 28.02
CA LEU A 217 -36.79 25.44 27.38
C LEU A 217 -38.30 25.25 27.25
N ARG A 218 -38.83 25.09 26.04
CA ARG A 218 -40.20 24.75 25.73
C ARG A 218 -40.32 23.34 25.19
#